data_397b195bef03ea798d709345147fc6f5
#
_entry.id   397b195bef03ea798d709345147fc6f5
#
_cell.length_a   1.000
_cell.length_b   1.000
_cell.length_c   1.000
_cell.angle_alpha   90.00
_cell.angle_beta   90.00
_cell.angle_gamma   90.00
#
_symmetry.space_group_name_H-M   'P 1'
#
loop_
_entity.id
_entity.type
_entity.pdbx_description
1 polymer ?
#
loop_
_entity_poly.entity_id
_entity_poly.type
_entity_poly.pdbx_seq_one_letter_code
_entity_poly.pdbx_strand_id
1 'polypeptide(L)'
;ELTDLLLGCLFAPNAENGAFSDREFRIQKQDLLDAIEAEINNKRSYAMTRAARTAFEGEPFAAPLYGEKEDVEALDPAAVYAAYEELLRAAVIRIYHVGPAAAPMLADRFRTAFADVARCPVAVAFHAPSPCKAETVRVNDPMPVNQSKLVIVCKGTAPKPFAMNLM
;
A
#
# COMPACT_ATOMS: atom_id res chain seq x y z
N GLU A 1 -24.27 13.28 -3.52
CA GLU A 1 -24.32 12.69 -2.18
C GLU A 1 -23.14 11.77 -1.92
N LEU A 2 -22.93 10.64 -2.62
CA LEU A 2 -21.72 9.79 -2.42
C LEU A 2 -20.42 10.53 -2.72
N THR A 3 -20.39 11.32 -3.79
CA THR A 3 -19.21 12.14 -4.13
C THR A 3 -18.93 13.18 -3.05
N ASP A 4 -19.96 13.78 -2.46
CA ASP A 4 -19.78 14.78 -1.40
C ASP A 4 -19.25 14.14 -0.11
N LEU A 5 -19.74 12.93 0.20
CA LEU A 5 -19.22 12.14 1.30
C LEU A 5 -17.74 11.81 1.10
N LEU A 6 -17.37 11.31 -0.09
CA LEU A 6 -15.98 10.99 -0.43
C LEU A 6 -15.06 12.22 -0.33
N LEU A 7 -15.52 13.35 -0.90
CA LEU A 7 -14.76 14.60 -0.82
C LEU A 7 -14.66 15.13 0.61
N GLY A 8 -15.73 14.97 1.41
CA GLY A 8 -15.70 15.29 2.84
C GLY A 8 -14.64 14.47 3.59
N CYS A 9 -14.57 13.15 3.36
CA CYS A 9 -13.54 12.30 3.96
C CYS A 9 -12.13 12.68 3.50
N LEU A 10 -11.98 13.12 2.24
CA LEU A 10 -10.66 13.48 1.69
C LEU A 10 -10.19 14.88 2.07
N PHE A 11 -11.07 15.85 2.28
CA PHE A 11 -10.67 17.25 2.46
C PHE A 11 -11.05 17.85 3.82
N ALA A 12 -11.86 17.12 4.58
CA ALA A 12 -12.22 17.49 5.95
C ALA A 12 -12.05 16.28 6.88
N PRO A 13 -10.84 15.69 6.95
CA PRO A 13 -10.58 14.59 7.88
C PRO A 13 -10.73 15.08 9.32
N ASN A 14 -10.92 14.15 10.27
CA ASN A 14 -10.94 14.46 11.69
C ASN A 14 -9.52 14.75 12.19
N ALA A 15 -9.08 15.99 11.93
CA ALA A 15 -7.75 16.48 12.25
C ALA A 15 -7.82 17.91 12.79
N GLU A 16 -7.00 18.21 13.77
CA GLU A 16 -6.88 19.54 14.37
C GLU A 16 -5.40 19.88 14.59
N ASN A 17 -5.05 21.16 14.38
CA ASN A 17 -3.70 21.65 14.60
C ASN A 17 -2.58 20.87 13.87
N GLY A 18 -2.87 20.36 12.67
CA GLY A 18 -1.90 19.59 11.87
C GLY A 18 -1.67 18.15 12.34
N ALA A 19 -2.62 17.57 13.06
CA ALA A 19 -2.56 16.18 13.51
C ALA A 19 -3.94 15.53 13.44
N PHE A 20 -3.97 14.23 13.16
CA PHE A 20 -5.21 13.44 13.30
C PHE A 20 -5.60 13.32 14.77
N SER A 21 -6.92 13.16 15.03
CA SER A 21 -7.42 12.94 16.38
C SER A 21 -6.73 11.77 17.07
N ASP A 22 -6.20 12.01 18.27
CA ASP A 22 -5.47 11.01 19.07
C ASP A 22 -6.27 9.74 19.34
N ARG A 23 -7.59 9.86 19.47
CA ARG A 23 -8.46 8.73 19.74
C ARG A 23 -8.53 7.78 18.54
N GLU A 24 -8.87 8.34 17.39
CA GLU A 24 -9.01 7.57 16.14
C GLU A 24 -7.65 7.03 15.71
N PHE A 25 -6.60 7.83 15.82
CA PHE A 25 -5.24 7.40 15.52
C PHE A 25 -4.84 6.18 16.35
N ARG A 26 -5.06 6.19 17.66
CA ARG A 26 -4.71 5.05 18.53
C ARG A 26 -5.47 3.78 18.17
N ILE A 27 -6.77 3.91 17.83
CA ILE A 27 -7.58 2.77 17.40
C ILE A 27 -7.01 2.19 16.10
N GLN A 28 -6.80 3.02 15.08
CA GLN A 28 -6.30 2.57 13.79
C GLN A 28 -4.87 2.02 13.87
N LYS A 29 -4.02 2.61 14.69
CA LYS A 29 -2.68 2.10 14.96
C LYS A 29 -2.72 0.72 15.61
N GLN A 30 -3.60 0.52 16.59
CA GLN A 30 -3.75 -0.80 17.24
C GLN A 30 -4.29 -1.83 16.26
N ASP A 31 -5.33 -1.50 15.48
CA ASP A 31 -5.89 -2.37 14.46
C ASP A 31 -4.82 -2.79 13.42
N LEU A 32 -3.92 -1.88 13.06
CA LEU A 32 -2.82 -2.16 12.14
C LEU A 32 -1.77 -3.09 12.76
N LEU A 33 -1.40 -2.87 14.01
CA LEU A 33 -0.49 -3.76 14.76
C LEU A 33 -1.08 -5.16 14.90
N ASP A 34 -2.37 -5.25 15.23
CA ASP A 34 -3.07 -6.53 15.34
C ASP A 34 -3.11 -7.26 13.98
N ALA A 35 -3.28 -6.51 12.86
CA ALA A 35 -3.24 -7.08 11.52
C ALA A 35 -1.85 -7.63 11.16
N ILE A 36 -0.78 -6.92 11.52
CA ILE A 36 0.61 -7.38 11.34
C ILE A 36 0.84 -8.67 12.14
N GLU A 37 0.44 -8.71 13.40
CA GLU A 37 0.59 -9.89 14.24
C GLU A 37 -0.27 -11.07 13.77
N ALA A 38 -1.46 -10.79 13.23
CA ALA A 38 -2.35 -11.80 12.68
C ALA A 38 -1.90 -12.40 11.35
N GLU A 39 -0.97 -11.76 10.62
CA GLU A 39 -0.51 -12.23 9.31
C GLU A 39 0.02 -13.68 9.38
N ILE A 40 0.72 -14.01 10.45
CA ILE A 40 1.26 -15.35 10.69
C ILE A 40 0.18 -16.44 10.82
N ASN A 41 -1.07 -16.08 11.17
CA ASN A 41 -2.16 -17.04 11.34
C ASN A 41 -2.59 -17.66 10.02
N ASN A 42 -2.48 -16.92 8.90
CA ASN A 42 -2.67 -17.47 7.56
C ASN A 42 -1.34 -17.99 7.00
N LYS A 43 -0.98 -19.24 7.34
CA LYS A 43 0.31 -19.85 6.99
C LYS A 43 0.60 -19.85 5.48
N ARG A 44 -0.43 -19.91 4.63
CA ARG A 44 -0.25 -19.85 3.18
C ARG A 44 0.12 -18.45 2.73
N SER A 45 -0.62 -17.44 3.18
CA SER A 45 -0.34 -16.03 2.88
C SER A 45 1.02 -15.63 3.42
N TYR A 46 1.31 -15.96 4.68
CA TYR A 46 2.61 -15.73 5.30
C TYR A 46 3.77 -16.31 4.47
N ALA A 47 3.67 -17.58 4.07
CA ALA A 47 4.73 -18.22 3.27
C ALA A 47 4.93 -17.53 1.90
N MET A 48 3.84 -17.10 1.26
CA MET A 48 3.92 -16.36 -0.02
C MET A 48 4.55 -14.99 0.15
N THR A 49 4.12 -14.22 1.16
CA THR A 49 4.70 -12.90 1.49
C THR A 49 6.18 -13.03 1.82
N ARG A 50 6.53 -14.01 2.66
CA ARG A 50 7.92 -14.27 3.05
C ARG A 50 8.81 -14.61 1.87
N ALA A 51 8.32 -15.46 0.97
CA ALA A 51 9.04 -15.83 -0.25
C ALA A 51 9.20 -14.62 -1.21
N ALA A 52 8.16 -13.80 -1.38
CA ALA A 52 8.22 -12.60 -2.20
C ALA A 52 9.24 -11.59 -1.62
N ARG A 53 9.21 -11.32 -0.32
CA ARG A 53 10.18 -10.43 0.36
C ARG A 53 11.62 -10.90 0.14
N THR A 54 11.86 -12.21 0.23
CA THR A 54 13.20 -12.77 0.00
C THR A 54 13.63 -12.67 -1.46
N ALA A 55 12.71 -12.91 -2.40
CA ALA A 55 13.02 -12.87 -3.83
C ALA A 55 13.26 -11.46 -4.37
N PHE A 56 12.54 -10.47 -3.83
CA PHE A 56 12.55 -9.07 -4.27
C PHE A 56 13.19 -8.13 -3.26
N GLU A 57 14.05 -8.64 -2.39
CA GLU A 57 14.77 -7.85 -1.40
C GLU A 57 15.44 -6.62 -2.01
N GLY A 58 15.22 -5.44 -1.40
CA GLY A 58 15.70 -4.16 -1.91
C GLY A 58 14.84 -3.54 -3.01
N GLU A 59 13.76 -4.18 -3.43
CA GLU A 59 12.79 -3.62 -4.39
C GLU A 59 11.52 -3.13 -3.67
N PRO A 60 10.81 -2.12 -4.20
CA PRO A 60 9.55 -1.67 -3.62
C PRO A 60 8.49 -2.78 -3.48
N PHE A 61 8.55 -3.80 -4.33
CA PHE A 61 7.65 -4.96 -4.29
C PHE A 61 7.84 -5.83 -3.04
N ALA A 62 9.01 -5.77 -2.40
CA ALA A 62 9.27 -6.50 -1.16
C ALA A 62 8.71 -5.83 0.09
N ALA A 63 8.23 -4.58 -0.01
CA ALA A 63 7.67 -3.86 1.11
C ALA A 63 6.41 -4.60 1.64
N PRO A 64 6.30 -4.80 2.97
CA PRO A 64 5.13 -5.44 3.54
C PRO A 64 3.89 -4.54 3.40
N LEU A 65 2.72 -5.17 3.21
CA LEU A 65 1.46 -4.45 2.99
C LEU A 65 1.11 -3.51 4.15
N TYR A 66 1.38 -3.94 5.37
CA TYR A 66 1.04 -3.20 6.59
C TYR A 66 2.24 -2.43 7.19
N GLY A 67 3.40 -2.46 6.55
CA GLY A 67 4.64 -1.92 7.11
C GLY A 67 5.31 -2.88 8.11
N GLU A 68 6.45 -2.45 8.65
CA GLU A 68 7.11 -3.17 9.73
C GLU A 68 6.52 -2.74 11.08
N LYS A 69 6.45 -3.67 12.03
CA LYS A 69 5.86 -3.43 13.35
C LYS A 69 6.51 -2.23 14.06
N GLU A 70 7.83 -2.19 14.03
CA GLU A 70 8.63 -1.14 14.67
C GLU A 70 8.34 0.25 14.08
N ASP A 71 8.17 0.32 12.75
CA ASP A 71 7.83 1.57 12.07
C ASP A 71 6.42 2.04 12.47
N VAL A 72 5.46 1.12 12.53
CA VAL A 72 4.09 1.43 12.96
C VAL A 72 4.06 1.87 14.43
N GLU A 73 4.83 1.22 15.31
CA GLU A 73 4.94 1.61 16.72
C GLU A 73 5.54 3.01 16.89
N ALA A 74 6.39 3.46 15.99
CA ALA A 74 7.02 4.78 16.01
C ALA A 74 6.12 5.91 15.45
N LEU A 75 5.03 5.60 14.75
CA LEU A 75 4.13 6.60 14.18
C LEU A 75 3.43 7.44 15.25
N ASP A 76 3.28 8.72 14.94
CA ASP A 76 2.48 9.67 15.70
C ASP A 76 1.43 10.37 14.81
N PRO A 77 0.37 10.97 15.40
CA PRO A 77 -0.73 11.58 14.64
C PRO A 77 -0.31 12.69 13.70
N ALA A 78 0.71 13.48 14.05
CA ALA A 78 1.17 14.62 13.26
C ALA A 78 1.99 14.14 12.06
N ALA A 79 2.86 13.15 12.25
CA ALA A 79 3.63 12.56 11.16
C ALA A 79 2.72 11.91 10.11
N VAL A 80 1.68 11.19 10.53
CA VAL A 80 0.71 10.58 9.61
C VAL A 80 -0.11 11.65 8.89
N TYR A 81 -0.48 12.74 9.57
CA TYR A 81 -1.19 13.85 8.94
C TYR A 81 -0.31 14.55 7.89
N ALA A 82 0.96 14.81 8.20
CA ALA A 82 1.90 15.39 7.24
C ALA A 82 2.11 14.48 6.00
N ALA A 83 2.21 13.17 6.19
CA ALA A 83 2.28 12.23 5.08
C ALA A 83 1.00 12.21 4.22
N TYR A 84 -0.16 12.37 4.84
CA TYR A 84 -1.43 12.51 4.15
C TYR A 84 -1.49 13.78 3.29
N GLU A 85 -1.08 14.94 3.82
CA GLU A 85 -1.01 16.18 3.05
C GLU A 85 -0.04 16.07 1.88
N GLU A 86 1.12 15.45 2.09
CA GLU A 86 2.09 15.21 1.04
C GLU A 86 1.54 14.25 -0.04
N LEU A 87 0.80 13.22 0.35
CA LEU A 87 0.12 12.33 -0.59
C LEU A 87 -0.88 13.09 -1.47
N LEU A 88 -1.70 13.95 -0.88
CA LEU A 88 -2.63 14.80 -1.62
C LEU A 88 -1.88 15.75 -2.57
N ARG A 89 -0.74 16.28 -2.17
CA ARG A 89 0.08 17.21 -2.94
C ARG A 89 0.79 16.52 -4.11
N ALA A 90 1.41 15.37 -3.89
CA ALA A 90 2.41 14.78 -4.79
C ALA A 90 1.93 13.54 -5.55
N ALA A 91 0.88 12.85 -5.10
CA ALA A 91 0.44 11.63 -5.77
C ALA A 91 -0.19 11.89 -7.14
N VAL A 92 0.02 10.98 -8.08
CA VAL A 92 -0.74 10.93 -9.34
C VAL A 92 -2.10 10.33 -9.05
N ILE A 93 -3.15 11.15 -9.05
CA ILE A 93 -4.51 10.75 -8.74
C ILE A 93 -5.27 10.42 -10.02
N ARG A 94 -5.88 9.25 -10.08
CA ARG A 94 -6.77 8.81 -11.16
C ARG A 94 -8.13 8.50 -10.58
N ILE A 95 -9.17 9.06 -11.19
CA ILE A 95 -10.56 8.88 -10.75
C ILE A 95 -11.29 8.08 -11.81
N TYR A 96 -11.85 6.94 -11.41
CA TYR A 96 -12.67 6.09 -12.25
C TYR A 96 -14.10 6.15 -11.75
N HIS A 97 -15.05 6.42 -12.65
CA HIS A 97 -16.45 6.48 -12.33
C HIS A 97 -17.24 5.48 -13.17
N VAL A 98 -18.08 4.69 -12.50
CA VAL A 98 -19.07 3.83 -13.11
C VAL A 98 -20.41 4.11 -12.43
N GLY A 99 -21.38 4.62 -13.17
CA GLY A 99 -22.69 4.97 -12.62
C GLY A 99 -23.48 5.94 -13.50
N PRO A 100 -24.70 6.32 -13.09
CA PRO A 100 -25.59 7.15 -13.88
C PRO A 100 -25.23 8.65 -13.90
N ALA A 101 -24.33 9.09 -12.99
CA ALA A 101 -23.95 10.50 -12.92
C ALA A 101 -23.12 10.94 -14.13
N ALA A 102 -23.36 12.15 -14.62
CA ALA A 102 -22.63 12.69 -15.76
C ALA A 102 -21.16 12.95 -15.41
N ALA A 103 -20.24 12.36 -16.17
CA ALA A 103 -18.81 12.48 -15.95
C ALA A 103 -18.27 13.92 -15.86
N PRO A 104 -18.73 14.89 -16.70
CA PRO A 104 -18.30 16.28 -16.58
C PRO A 104 -18.65 16.90 -15.22
N MET A 105 -19.84 16.67 -14.72
CA MET A 105 -20.29 17.17 -13.42
C MET A 105 -19.40 16.67 -12.28
N LEU A 106 -19.04 15.38 -12.32
CA LEU A 106 -18.13 14.79 -11.33
C LEU A 106 -16.73 15.38 -11.46
N ALA A 107 -16.22 15.50 -12.69
CA ALA A 107 -14.91 16.08 -12.93
C ALA A 107 -14.81 17.51 -12.37
N ASP A 108 -15.85 18.33 -12.55
CA ASP A 108 -15.87 19.69 -12.04
C ASP A 108 -15.90 19.74 -10.51
N ARG A 109 -16.63 18.82 -9.86
CA ARG A 109 -16.61 18.69 -8.39
C ARG A 109 -15.22 18.37 -7.86
N PHE A 110 -14.54 17.40 -8.46
CA PHE A 110 -13.16 17.06 -8.07
C PHE A 110 -12.20 18.22 -8.35
N ARG A 111 -12.29 18.90 -9.50
CA ARG A 111 -11.46 20.08 -9.79
C ARG A 111 -11.65 21.17 -8.74
N THR A 112 -12.89 21.45 -8.37
CA THR A 112 -13.20 22.43 -7.32
C THR A 112 -12.62 22.01 -5.97
N ALA A 113 -12.77 20.75 -5.57
CA ALA A 113 -12.24 20.25 -4.31
C ALA A 113 -10.71 20.29 -4.22
N PHE A 114 -10.02 20.10 -5.36
CA PHE A 114 -8.56 20.19 -5.42
C PHE A 114 -8.03 21.61 -5.71
N ALA A 115 -8.89 22.62 -5.87
CA ALA A 115 -8.46 23.97 -6.26
C ALA A 115 -7.49 24.60 -5.25
N ASP A 116 -7.69 24.35 -3.96
CA ASP A 116 -6.87 24.91 -2.88
C ASP A 116 -5.64 24.04 -2.53
N VAL A 117 -5.49 22.87 -3.16
CA VAL A 117 -4.33 22.01 -2.96
C VAL A 117 -3.23 22.40 -3.95
N ALA A 118 -2.08 22.86 -3.44
CA ALA A 118 -0.92 23.18 -4.26
C ALA A 118 -0.30 21.89 -4.84
N ARG A 119 -0.92 21.36 -5.88
CA ARG A 119 -0.56 20.10 -6.53
C ARG A 119 0.80 20.18 -7.24
N CYS A 120 1.69 19.26 -6.90
CA CYS A 120 2.96 19.05 -7.60
C CYS A 120 3.17 17.54 -7.79
N PRO A 121 2.45 16.90 -8.74
CA PRO A 121 2.51 15.45 -8.91
C PRO A 121 3.92 15.00 -9.30
N VAL A 122 4.44 14.04 -8.55
CA VAL A 122 5.72 13.40 -8.86
C VAL A 122 5.50 12.34 -9.93
N ALA A 123 6.32 12.37 -10.97
CA ALA A 123 6.26 11.35 -12.01
C ALA A 123 6.55 9.96 -11.42
N VAL A 124 5.74 8.99 -11.79
CA VAL A 124 5.97 7.60 -11.40
C VAL A 124 7.22 7.09 -12.13
N ALA A 125 8.27 6.79 -11.36
CA ALA A 125 9.46 6.15 -11.90
C ALA A 125 9.23 4.62 -11.91
N PHE A 126 9.45 4.00 -13.07
CA PHE A 126 9.52 2.54 -13.16
C PHE A 126 10.95 2.12 -12.84
N HIS A 127 11.10 1.34 -11.79
CA HIS A 127 12.38 0.71 -11.49
C HIS A 127 12.50 -0.57 -12.32
N ALA A 128 13.64 -0.73 -12.99
CA ALA A 128 13.96 -2.02 -13.57
C ALA A 128 14.08 -3.07 -12.44
N PRO A 129 13.52 -4.27 -12.61
CA PRO A 129 13.68 -5.30 -11.61
C PRO A 129 15.16 -5.61 -11.40
N SER A 130 15.56 -5.82 -10.14
CA SER A 130 16.93 -6.22 -9.83
C SER A 130 17.26 -7.57 -10.47
N PRO A 131 18.53 -7.84 -10.80
CA PRO A 131 18.93 -9.11 -11.39
C PRO A 131 18.59 -10.29 -10.47
N CYS A 132 18.44 -11.47 -11.07
CA CYS A 132 18.25 -12.71 -10.30
C CYS A 132 19.44 -12.93 -9.35
N LYS A 133 19.16 -13.45 -8.16
CA LYS A 133 20.23 -13.89 -7.25
C LYS A 133 21.03 -15.02 -7.92
N ALA A 134 22.33 -14.98 -7.77
CA ALA A 134 23.23 -15.99 -8.38
C ALA A 134 23.01 -17.39 -7.78
N GLU A 135 22.61 -17.43 -6.51
CA GLU A 135 22.42 -18.67 -5.77
C GLU A 135 20.98 -18.82 -5.28
N THR A 136 20.56 -20.07 -5.08
CA THR A 136 19.26 -20.37 -4.48
C THR A 136 19.26 -19.99 -3.00
N VAL A 137 18.39 -19.08 -2.60
CA VAL A 137 18.16 -18.72 -1.21
C VAL A 137 17.10 -19.62 -0.61
N ARG A 138 17.39 -20.23 0.54
CA ARG A 138 16.46 -21.06 1.29
C ARG A 138 16.17 -20.39 2.63
N VAL A 139 14.90 -20.21 2.93
CA VAL A 139 14.43 -19.69 4.21
C VAL A 139 13.55 -20.75 4.86
N ASN A 140 13.75 -21.00 6.12
CA ASN A 140 12.94 -21.93 6.90
C ASN A 140 12.49 -21.24 8.20
N ASP A 141 11.19 -21.08 8.34
CA ASP A 141 10.56 -20.50 9.53
C ASP A 141 9.84 -21.64 10.27
N PRO A 142 10.48 -22.26 11.27
CA PRO A 142 9.90 -23.39 12.00
C PRO A 142 8.70 -22.91 12.85
N MET A 143 7.57 -23.60 12.71
CA MET A 143 6.34 -23.29 13.43
C MET A 143 5.68 -24.59 13.95
N PRO A 144 4.97 -24.53 15.07
CA PRO A 144 4.21 -25.67 15.60
C PRO A 144 2.94 -25.89 14.78
N VAL A 145 3.06 -26.47 13.59
CA VAL A 145 1.95 -26.69 12.67
C VAL A 145 1.93 -28.15 12.19
N ASN A 146 0.74 -28.67 11.90
CA ASN A 146 0.56 -30.04 11.40
C ASN A 146 0.89 -30.19 9.90
N GLN A 147 0.95 -29.08 9.17
CA GLN A 147 1.22 -29.07 7.73
C GLN A 147 2.25 -28.00 7.39
N SER A 148 3.36 -28.41 6.78
CA SER A 148 4.33 -27.48 6.21
C SER A 148 3.78 -26.80 4.96
N LYS A 149 4.21 -25.60 4.71
CA LYS A 149 3.95 -24.85 3.45
C LYS A 149 5.29 -24.61 2.77
N LEU A 150 5.39 -25.01 1.50
CA LEU A 150 6.53 -24.74 0.65
C LEU A 150 6.11 -23.74 -0.45
N VAL A 151 6.87 -22.68 -0.61
CA VAL A 151 6.73 -21.73 -1.71
C VAL A 151 8.05 -21.65 -2.44
N ILE A 152 8.00 -21.74 -3.76
CA ILE A 152 9.15 -21.59 -4.64
C ILE A 152 8.89 -20.39 -5.53
N VAL A 153 9.80 -19.41 -5.49
CA VAL A 153 9.76 -18.22 -6.35
C VAL A 153 10.91 -18.29 -7.33
N CYS A 154 10.57 -18.17 -8.60
CA CYS A 154 11.54 -18.04 -9.67
C CYS A 154 11.44 -16.63 -10.27
N LYS A 155 12.53 -15.86 -10.19
CA LYS A 155 12.61 -14.54 -10.80
C LYS A 155 13.21 -14.71 -12.19
N GLY A 156 12.52 -14.27 -13.22
CA GLY A 156 12.96 -14.32 -14.61
C GLY A 156 13.04 -12.93 -15.23
N THR A 157 13.54 -12.85 -16.45
CA THR A 157 13.42 -11.65 -17.29
C THR A 157 11.96 -11.44 -17.65
N ALA A 158 11.55 -10.17 -17.83
CA ALA A 158 10.18 -9.85 -18.24
C ALA A 158 9.79 -10.66 -19.50
N PRO A 159 8.80 -11.55 -19.42
CA PRO A 159 8.43 -12.35 -20.57
C PRO A 159 7.80 -11.44 -21.63
N LYS A 160 8.06 -11.74 -22.90
CA LYS A 160 7.27 -11.14 -23.99
C LYS A 160 5.81 -11.57 -23.79
N PRO A 161 4.80 -10.75 -24.18
CA PRO A 161 3.38 -11.06 -23.94
C PRO A 161 2.94 -12.45 -24.39
N PHE A 162 3.58 -13.00 -25.43
CA PHE A 162 3.32 -14.36 -25.94
C PHE A 162 3.84 -15.46 -25.00
N ALA A 163 4.94 -15.23 -24.30
CA ALA A 163 5.53 -16.23 -23.39
C ALA A 163 4.77 -16.35 -22.07
N MET A 164 4.03 -15.31 -21.66
CA MET A 164 3.18 -15.33 -20.45
C MET A 164 2.03 -16.33 -20.55
N ASN A 165 1.58 -16.68 -21.75
CA ASN A 165 0.49 -17.62 -21.96
C ASN A 165 0.94 -19.10 -21.98
N LEU A 166 2.25 -19.36 -21.83
CA LEU A 166 2.84 -20.70 -21.87
C LEU A 166 3.37 -21.17 -20.50
N MET A 167 3.22 -20.35 -19.47
CA MET A 167 3.53 -20.67 -18.07
C MET A 167 2.25 -20.92 -17.27
#